data_30b395d6760e67d60e54749dc35af83a
#
_entry.id   30b395d6760e67d60e54749dc35af83a
#
_cell.length_a   1.000
_cell.length_b   1.000
_cell.length_c   1.000
_cell.angle_alpha   90.00
_cell.angle_beta   90.00
_cell.angle_gamma   90.00
#
_symmetry.space_group_name_H-M   'P 1'
#
loop_
_entity.id
_entity.type
_entity.pdbx_description
1 polymer ?
#
loop_
_entity_poly.entity_id
_entity_poly.type
_entity_poly.pdbx_seq_one_letter_code
_entity_poly.pdbx_strand_id
1 'polypeptide(L)' 'MTYDREQAWALLTRYNKEPFHLRHALTVEAVMGWYARTLGYEAEAPFWSMVGLLHDLDFEQWPEEHCTKAKELLA' A
#
# COMPACT_ATOMS: atom_id res chain seq x y z
N MET A 1 -4.65 8.26 7.81
CA MET A 1 -5.23 7.25 6.92
C MET A 1 -6.19 6.39 7.73
N THR A 2 -7.44 6.29 7.29
CA THR A 2 -8.51 5.65 8.05
C THR A 2 -9.07 4.39 7.38
N TYR A 3 -8.31 3.80 6.47
CA TYR A 3 -8.73 2.58 5.77
C TYR A 3 -8.43 1.35 6.61
N ASP A 4 -9.36 0.37 6.62
CA ASP A 4 -9.03 -0.95 7.11
C ASP A 4 -8.38 -1.76 5.96
N ARG A 5 -7.93 -2.98 6.27
CA ARG A 5 -7.22 -3.83 5.29
C ARG A 5 -8.09 -4.15 4.07
N GLU A 6 -9.36 -4.43 4.27
CA GLU A 6 -10.28 -4.74 3.16
C GLU A 6 -10.49 -3.54 2.26
N GLN A 7 -10.66 -2.37 2.86
CA GLN A 7 -10.83 -1.13 2.10
C GLN A 7 -9.56 -0.80 1.31
N ALA A 8 -8.39 -0.99 1.92
CA ALA A 8 -7.12 -0.76 1.26
C ALA A 8 -6.94 -1.68 0.05
N TRP A 9 -7.25 -2.97 0.22
CA TRP A 9 -7.16 -3.95 -0.88
C TRP A 9 -8.13 -3.61 -2.00
N ALA A 10 -9.36 -3.24 -1.67
CA ALA A 10 -10.36 -2.84 -2.65
C ALA A 10 -9.90 -1.61 -3.44
N LEU A 11 -9.31 -0.64 -2.75
CA LEU A 11 -8.79 0.56 -3.39
C LEU A 11 -7.63 0.23 -4.33
N LEU A 12 -6.69 -0.58 -3.86
CA LEU A 12 -5.54 -0.99 -4.67
C LEU A 12 -5.98 -1.72 -5.94
N THR A 13 -6.89 -2.69 -5.81
CA THR A 13 -7.33 -3.51 -6.95
C THR A 13 -8.25 -2.75 -7.89
N ARG A 14 -8.83 -1.64 -7.44
CA ARG A 14 -9.61 -0.77 -8.31
C ARG A 14 -8.75 -0.12 -9.38
N TYR A 15 -7.52 0.25 -9.03
CA TYR A 15 -6.61 0.97 -9.92
C TYR A 15 -5.47 0.12 -10.46
N ASN A 16 -5.28 -1.10 -9.95
CA ASN A 16 -4.15 -1.95 -10.32
C ASN A 16 -4.63 -3.37 -10.55
N LYS A 17 -4.39 -3.90 -11.75
CA LYS A 17 -4.88 -5.22 -12.16
C LYS A 17 -3.77 -6.22 -12.47
N GLU A 18 -2.54 -5.76 -12.66
CA GLU A 18 -1.43 -6.63 -13.01
C GLU A 18 -1.08 -7.56 -11.85
N PRO A 19 -1.12 -8.90 -12.06
CA PRO A 19 -0.80 -9.84 -10.98
C PRO A 19 0.59 -9.63 -10.39
N PHE A 20 1.55 -9.29 -11.22
CA PHE A 20 2.92 -8.99 -10.76
C PHE A 20 2.93 -7.82 -9.78
N HIS A 21 2.22 -6.75 -10.12
CA HIS A 21 2.18 -5.55 -9.29
C HIS A 21 1.44 -5.81 -7.98
N LEU A 22 0.34 -6.54 -8.03
CA LEU A 22 -0.41 -6.90 -6.83
C LEU A 22 0.42 -7.78 -5.90
N ARG A 23 1.19 -8.72 -6.46
CA ARG A 23 2.09 -9.57 -5.67
C ARG A 23 3.19 -8.75 -5.01
N HIS A 24 3.75 -7.78 -5.74
CA HIS A 24 4.75 -6.87 -5.20
C HIS A 24 4.16 -6.07 -4.02
N ALA A 25 2.95 -5.56 -4.18
CA ALA A 25 2.29 -4.80 -3.12
C ALA A 25 2.10 -5.64 -1.85
N LEU A 26 1.69 -6.92 -2.01
CA LEU A 26 1.55 -7.83 -0.88
C LEU A 26 2.88 -8.11 -0.19
N THR A 27 3.96 -8.22 -0.98
CA THR A 27 5.31 -8.44 -0.44
C THR A 27 5.74 -7.24 0.39
N VAL A 28 5.56 -6.04 -0.13
CA VAL A 28 5.96 -4.81 0.59
C VAL A 28 5.10 -4.63 1.84
N GLU A 29 3.82 -4.96 1.77
CA GLU A 29 2.95 -4.95 2.95
C GLU A 29 3.54 -5.81 4.07
N ALA A 30 3.92 -7.04 3.75
CA ALA A 30 4.48 -7.97 4.72
C ALA A 30 5.81 -7.49 5.28
N VAL A 31 6.69 -6.98 4.42
CA VAL A 31 8.01 -6.49 4.82
C VAL A 31 7.89 -5.28 5.74
N MET A 32 7.01 -4.35 5.42
CA MET A 32 6.82 -3.15 6.25
C MET A 32 6.28 -3.50 7.63
N GLY A 33 5.34 -4.44 7.72
CA GLY A 33 4.83 -4.90 9.00
C GLY A 33 5.92 -5.58 9.83
N TRP A 34 6.76 -6.38 9.17
CA TRP A 34 7.89 -7.04 9.84
C TRP A 34 8.87 -6.01 10.41
N TYR A 35 9.21 -4.99 9.62
CA TYR A 35 10.11 -3.93 10.09
C TYR A 35 9.53 -3.19 11.29
N ALA A 36 8.27 -2.84 11.25
CA ALA A 36 7.64 -2.15 12.36
C ALA A 36 7.77 -2.94 13.66
N ARG A 37 7.48 -4.25 13.60
CA ARG A 37 7.58 -5.11 14.78
C ARG A 37 9.02 -5.26 15.24
N THR A 38 9.95 -5.44 14.30
CA THR A 38 11.37 -5.63 14.61
C THR A 38 12.00 -4.39 15.22
N LEU A 39 11.59 -3.21 14.78
CA LEU A 39 12.15 -1.95 15.27
C LEU A 39 11.46 -1.43 16.55
N GLY A 40 10.49 -2.17 17.08
CA GLY A 40 9.82 -1.79 18.30
C GLY A 40 8.57 -0.94 18.13
N TYR A 41 8.04 -0.87 16.90
CA TYR A 41 6.83 -0.11 16.58
C TYR A 41 5.64 -1.05 16.33
N GLU A 42 5.52 -2.10 17.13
CA GLU A 42 4.51 -3.12 16.91
C GLU A 42 3.09 -2.56 16.87
N ALA A 43 2.79 -1.57 17.70
CA ALA A 43 1.47 -0.93 17.71
C ALA A 43 1.17 -0.23 16.38
N GLU A 44 2.19 0.14 15.61
CA GLU A 44 2.04 0.80 14.32
C GLU A 44 2.14 -0.18 13.14
N ALA A 45 2.39 -1.47 13.40
CA ALA A 45 2.58 -2.43 12.32
C ALA A 45 1.44 -2.45 11.29
N PRO A 46 0.15 -2.40 11.68
CA PRO A 46 -0.94 -2.33 10.70
C PRO A 46 -0.85 -1.11 9.80
N PHE A 47 -0.45 0.03 10.35
CA PHE A 47 -0.29 1.26 9.56
C PHE A 47 0.88 1.13 8.59
N TRP A 48 2.03 0.62 9.06
CA TRP A 48 3.20 0.40 8.19
C TRP A 48 2.88 -0.57 7.07
N SER A 49 2.16 -1.65 7.38
CA SER A 49 1.74 -2.63 6.37
C SER A 49 0.85 -2.00 5.31
N MET A 50 -0.09 -1.15 5.73
CA MET A 50 -1.00 -0.47 4.81
C MET A 50 -0.27 0.52 3.92
N VAL A 51 0.70 1.26 4.47
CA VAL A 51 1.54 2.15 3.68
C VAL A 51 2.30 1.35 2.61
N GLY A 52 2.85 0.19 2.99
CA GLY A 52 3.52 -0.70 2.03
C GLY A 52 2.60 -1.20 0.94
N LEU A 53 1.38 -1.61 1.31
CA LEU A 53 0.40 -2.11 0.34
C LEU A 53 0.02 -1.05 -0.67
N LEU A 54 -0.12 0.19 -0.25
CA LEU A 54 -0.65 1.27 -1.09
C LEU A 54 0.42 2.18 -1.70
N HIS A 55 1.71 1.90 -1.47
CA HIS A 55 2.76 2.82 -1.91
C HIS A 55 2.82 3.03 -3.42
N ASP A 56 2.41 2.04 -4.21
CA ASP A 56 2.39 2.12 -5.68
C ASP A 56 0.96 2.16 -6.23
N LEU A 57 0.01 2.71 -5.44
CA LEU A 57 -1.40 2.75 -5.81
C LEU A 57 -1.63 3.34 -7.20
N ASP A 58 -0.87 4.36 -7.57
CA ASP A 58 -1.04 5.10 -8.81
C ASP A 58 -0.17 4.61 -9.97
N PHE A 59 0.59 3.54 -9.77
CA PHE A 59 1.61 3.13 -10.74
C PHE A 59 1.04 2.70 -12.09
N GLU A 60 0.01 1.85 -12.10
CA GLU A 60 -0.51 1.31 -13.37
C GLU A 60 -1.30 2.33 -14.18
N GLN A 61 -2.07 3.19 -13.50
CA GLN A 61 -2.95 4.14 -14.17
C GLN A 61 -2.24 5.46 -14.50
N TRP A 62 -1.30 5.86 -13.65
CA TRP A 62 -0.62 7.15 -13.76
C TRP A 62 0.88 7.03 -13.53
N PRO A 63 1.60 6.26 -14.37
CA PRO A 63 3.03 6.02 -14.11
C PRO A 63 3.87 7.28 -14.09
N GLU A 64 3.47 8.33 -14.84
CA GLU A 64 4.21 9.60 -14.87
C GLU A 64 3.87 10.49 -13.68
N GLU A 65 2.78 10.19 -12.97
CA GLU A 65 2.33 10.96 -11.80
C GLU A 65 2.41 10.13 -10.53
N HIS A 66 3.28 9.14 -10.53
CA HIS A 66 3.48 8.24 -9.39
C HIS A 66 3.79 9.06 -8.13
N CYS A 67 3.21 8.64 -7.01
CA CYS A 67 3.24 9.30 -5.70
C CYS A 67 2.37 10.54 -5.61
N THR A 68 2.29 11.36 -6.64
CA THR A 68 1.42 12.53 -6.63
C THR A 68 -0.04 12.11 -6.69
N LYS A 69 -0.35 11.19 -7.61
CA LYS A 69 -1.73 10.70 -7.77
C LYS A 69 -2.17 9.88 -6.58
N ALA A 70 -1.24 9.14 -5.96
CA ALA A 70 -1.55 8.37 -4.76
C ALA A 70 -2.03 9.28 -3.63
N LYS A 71 -1.43 10.45 -3.47
CA LYS A 71 -1.86 11.41 -2.46
C LYS A 71 -3.30 11.87 -2.71
N GLU A 72 -3.66 12.12 -3.96
CA GLU A 72 -5.01 12.51 -4.31
C GLU A 72 -6.02 11.41 -4.04
N LEU A 73 -5.66 10.16 -4.40
CA LEU A 73 -6.55 9.01 -4.23
C LEU A 73 -6.78 8.65 -2.76
N LEU A 74 -5.82 8.92 -1.91
CA LEU A 74 -5.88 8.60 -0.49
C LEU A 74 -6.41 9.74 0.37
N ALA A 75 -6.55 10.92 -0.20
CA ALA A 75 -7.01 12.10 0.53
C ALA A 75 -8.45 12.01 1.05
#